data_35b462e1912a8a371e9a32c4138e874d
#
_entry.id   35b462e1912a8a371e9a32c4138e874d
#
_cell.length_a   1.000
_cell.length_b   1.000
_cell.length_c   1.000
_cell.angle_alpha   90.00
_cell.angle_beta   90.00
_cell.angle_gamma   90.00
#
_symmetry.space_group_name_H-M   'P 1'
#
loop_
_entity.id
_entity.type
_entity.pdbx_description
1 polymer ?
#
loop_
_entity_poly.entity_id
_entity_poly.type
_entity_poly.pdbx_seq_one_letter_code
_entity_poly.pdbx_strand_id
1 'polypeptide(L)'
;METKAIVVGVGPRAGLGGALCERLAREGLHVFVAGRTPEKVEALVAAIRNAGGRATGVAMDTTREQDVIALFDRAETDGEGVLDLVIYNAGNAAMGQLHDMEASFFEQVWRVGCLGGFLVGREAVRRMLPRGRGTVLFTGATASLRGKPNTTAFAAAKAGLRSLAQSMARAYGPQGIHVGHVVIDGGIAGDKIIKGIPQFAQAMGEDGLVSLTGLTDAYWYLYRQPKAAWTHELDLRPFKESF
;
A
#
# COMPACT_ATOMS: atom_id res chain seq x y z
N MET A 1 17.86 17.20 -5.41
CA MET A 1 17.69 15.99 -6.27
C MET A 1 16.22 15.59 -6.17
N GLU A 2 15.58 15.38 -7.29
CA GLU A 2 14.18 14.99 -7.34
C GLU A 2 13.95 13.63 -6.66
N THR A 3 12.83 13.47 -5.97
CA THR A 3 12.50 12.24 -5.26
C THR A 3 11.31 11.54 -5.94
N LYS A 4 11.45 10.25 -6.20
CA LYS A 4 10.42 9.41 -6.81
C LYS A 4 9.78 8.49 -5.77
N ALA A 5 8.49 8.26 -5.92
CA ALA A 5 7.73 7.30 -5.14
C ALA A 5 6.95 6.34 -6.04
N ILE A 6 6.85 5.07 -5.64
CA ILE A 6 5.97 4.08 -6.26
C ILE A 6 4.83 3.77 -5.29
N VAL A 7 3.57 3.83 -5.75
CA VAL A 7 2.40 3.36 -5.01
C VAL A 7 1.74 2.23 -5.79
N VAL A 8 1.80 1.01 -5.25
CA VAL A 8 1.21 -0.19 -5.86
C VAL A 8 -0.14 -0.50 -5.23
N GLY A 9 -1.14 -0.83 -6.05
CA GLY A 9 -2.49 -1.15 -5.58
C GLY A 9 -3.42 0.05 -5.60
N VAL A 10 -3.26 0.89 -6.61
CA VAL A 10 -4.14 2.03 -6.84
C VAL A 10 -5.45 1.55 -7.48
N GLY A 11 -6.55 1.95 -6.87
CA GLY A 11 -7.93 1.68 -7.31
C GLY A 11 -8.70 2.98 -7.53
N PRO A 12 -9.89 3.15 -6.91
CA PRO A 12 -10.61 4.43 -6.99
C PRO A 12 -9.77 5.60 -6.46
N ARG A 13 -9.96 6.78 -7.05
CA ARG A 13 -9.28 8.01 -6.62
C ARG A 13 -9.52 8.30 -5.14
N ALA A 14 -10.79 8.25 -4.69
CA ALA A 14 -11.16 8.35 -3.29
C ALA A 14 -11.03 7.00 -2.57
N GLY A 15 -9.85 6.40 -2.65
CA GLY A 15 -9.39 5.24 -1.91
C GLY A 15 -7.98 5.48 -1.40
N LEU A 16 -7.48 4.65 -0.50
CA LEU A 16 -6.16 4.88 0.13
C LEU A 16 -5.04 5.04 -0.90
N GLY A 17 -4.96 4.15 -1.91
CA GLY A 17 -3.93 4.25 -2.94
C GLY A 17 -3.99 5.57 -3.72
N GLY A 18 -5.19 6.05 -4.07
CA GLY A 18 -5.37 7.33 -4.73
C GLY A 18 -4.98 8.51 -3.85
N ALA A 19 -5.46 8.51 -2.60
CA ALA A 19 -5.14 9.55 -1.62
C ALA A 19 -3.63 9.63 -1.32
N LEU A 20 -2.94 8.49 -1.22
CA LEU A 20 -1.48 8.43 -1.08
C LEU A 20 -0.78 9.06 -2.28
N CYS A 21 -1.17 8.72 -3.51
CA CYS A 21 -0.58 9.31 -4.71
C CYS A 21 -0.75 10.82 -4.74
N GLU A 22 -1.96 11.33 -4.47
CA GLU A 22 -2.23 12.78 -4.43
C GLU A 22 -1.46 13.48 -3.31
N ARG A 23 -1.35 12.86 -2.13
CA ARG A 23 -0.57 13.42 -1.02
C ARG A 23 0.91 13.51 -1.38
N LEU A 24 1.51 12.44 -1.85
CA LEU A 24 2.94 12.40 -2.20
C LEU A 24 3.29 13.38 -3.33
N ALA A 25 2.40 13.52 -4.32
CA ALA A 25 2.58 14.50 -5.40
C ALA A 25 2.52 15.94 -4.89
N ARG A 26 1.60 16.27 -3.95
CA ARG A 26 1.54 17.58 -3.28
C ARG A 26 2.78 17.90 -2.45
N GLU A 27 3.42 16.88 -1.89
CA GLU A 27 4.69 17.00 -1.17
C GLU A 27 5.91 17.10 -2.11
N GLY A 28 5.67 17.15 -3.44
CA GLY A 28 6.70 17.38 -4.46
C GLY A 28 7.36 16.13 -5.01
N LEU A 29 6.91 14.92 -4.66
CA LEU A 29 7.46 13.70 -5.23
C LEU A 29 6.90 13.44 -6.64
N HIS A 30 7.72 12.84 -7.52
CA HIS A 30 7.20 12.24 -8.75
C HIS A 30 6.63 10.86 -8.42
N VAL A 31 5.32 10.66 -8.61
CA VAL A 31 4.61 9.46 -8.16
C VAL A 31 4.33 8.51 -9.33
N PHE A 32 4.84 7.28 -9.23
CA PHE A 32 4.47 6.18 -10.12
C PHE A 32 3.21 5.50 -9.58
N VAL A 33 2.11 5.72 -10.31
CA VAL A 33 0.76 5.25 -9.95
C VAL A 33 0.56 3.86 -10.56
N ALA A 34 0.67 2.80 -9.76
CA ALA A 34 0.60 1.44 -10.25
C ALA A 34 -0.71 0.73 -9.84
N GLY A 35 -1.45 0.22 -10.83
CA GLY A 35 -2.73 -0.46 -10.61
C GLY A 35 -3.16 -1.31 -11.80
N ARG A 36 -4.16 -2.18 -11.60
CA ARG A 36 -4.61 -3.14 -12.62
C ARG A 36 -5.57 -2.56 -13.67
N THR A 37 -6.21 -1.43 -13.38
CA THR A 37 -7.24 -0.84 -14.22
C THR A 37 -6.69 0.40 -14.89
N PRO A 38 -6.32 0.35 -16.19
CA PRO A 38 -5.67 1.46 -16.89
C PRO A 38 -6.44 2.78 -16.75
N GLU A 39 -7.75 2.75 -16.93
CA GLU A 39 -8.62 3.94 -16.92
C GLU A 39 -8.59 4.65 -15.56
N LYS A 40 -8.52 3.88 -14.45
CA LYS A 40 -8.41 4.45 -13.10
C LYS A 40 -7.03 5.05 -12.84
N VAL A 41 -5.99 4.39 -13.35
CA VAL A 41 -4.60 4.87 -13.26
C VAL A 41 -4.46 6.18 -14.03
N GLU A 42 -4.92 6.22 -15.27
CA GLU A 42 -4.84 7.41 -16.15
C GLU A 42 -5.66 8.59 -15.60
N ALA A 43 -6.88 8.33 -15.12
CA ALA A 43 -7.72 9.35 -14.51
C ALA A 43 -7.06 9.99 -13.27
N LEU A 44 -6.40 9.18 -12.43
CA LEU A 44 -5.69 9.70 -11.26
C LEU A 44 -4.44 10.48 -11.67
N VAL A 45 -3.67 9.98 -12.63
CA VAL A 45 -2.50 10.70 -13.18
C VAL A 45 -2.90 12.06 -13.74
N ALA A 46 -3.98 12.10 -14.53
CA ALA A 46 -4.51 13.36 -15.06
C ALA A 46 -4.92 14.33 -13.93
N ALA A 47 -5.59 13.84 -12.89
CA ALA A 47 -5.98 14.66 -11.74
C ALA A 47 -4.77 15.23 -10.99
N ILE A 48 -3.73 14.43 -10.76
CA ILE A 48 -2.48 14.87 -10.11
C ILE A 48 -1.77 15.93 -10.97
N ARG A 49 -1.65 15.71 -12.27
CA ARG A 49 -1.00 16.64 -13.19
C ARG A 49 -1.76 17.97 -13.30
N ASN A 50 -3.10 17.91 -13.37
CA ASN A 50 -3.95 19.12 -13.39
C ASN A 50 -3.83 19.93 -12.09
N ALA A 51 -3.49 19.30 -10.98
CA ALA A 51 -3.19 19.97 -9.71
C ALA A 51 -1.74 20.45 -9.60
N GLY A 52 -0.93 20.37 -10.68
CA GLY A 52 0.47 20.80 -10.72
C GLY A 52 1.47 19.76 -10.17
N GLY A 53 1.01 18.57 -9.80
CA GLY A 53 1.88 17.48 -9.35
C GLY A 53 2.48 16.68 -10.51
N ARG A 54 3.43 15.79 -10.19
CA ARG A 54 4.07 14.90 -11.16
C ARG A 54 3.68 13.46 -10.91
N ALA A 55 3.17 12.80 -11.95
CA ALA A 55 2.80 11.41 -11.87
C ALA A 55 3.00 10.68 -13.20
N THR A 56 3.37 9.41 -13.14
CA THR A 56 3.44 8.46 -14.26
C THR A 56 2.55 7.26 -13.96
N GLY A 57 1.65 6.92 -14.88
CA GLY A 57 0.76 5.76 -14.76
C GLY A 57 1.41 4.48 -15.26
N VAL A 58 1.22 3.39 -14.53
CA VAL A 58 1.65 2.04 -14.93
C VAL A 58 0.52 1.04 -14.67
N ALA A 59 -0.11 0.56 -15.74
CA ALA A 59 -1.05 -0.55 -15.65
C ALA A 59 -0.27 -1.86 -15.49
N MET A 60 -0.50 -2.59 -14.38
CA MET A 60 0.26 -3.78 -14.05
C MET A 60 -0.47 -4.73 -13.10
N ASP A 61 -0.13 -6.00 -13.15
CA ASP A 61 -0.55 -6.99 -12.16
C ASP A 61 0.59 -7.30 -11.19
N THR A 62 0.43 -6.96 -9.93
CA THR A 62 1.43 -7.16 -8.87
C THR A 62 1.77 -8.64 -8.61
N THR A 63 0.97 -9.58 -9.12
CA THR A 63 1.24 -11.02 -9.02
C THR A 63 2.12 -11.56 -10.14
N ARG A 64 2.45 -10.72 -11.13
CA ARG A 64 3.30 -11.04 -12.27
C ARG A 64 4.66 -10.40 -12.07
N GLU A 65 5.69 -11.22 -11.88
CA GLU A 65 7.05 -10.73 -11.58
C GLU A 65 7.58 -9.77 -12.65
N GLN A 66 7.33 -10.06 -13.93
CA GLN A 66 7.79 -9.21 -15.02
C GLN A 66 7.14 -7.82 -15.02
N ASP A 67 5.85 -7.74 -14.66
CA ASP A 67 5.16 -6.46 -14.55
C ASP A 67 5.77 -5.61 -13.39
N VAL A 68 6.14 -6.27 -12.29
CA VAL A 68 6.81 -5.60 -11.17
C VAL A 68 8.19 -5.09 -11.58
N ILE A 69 9.01 -5.92 -12.24
CA ILE A 69 10.34 -5.51 -12.73
C ILE A 69 10.20 -4.31 -13.67
N ALA A 70 9.29 -4.38 -14.66
CA ALA A 70 9.06 -3.29 -15.62
C ALA A 70 8.62 -1.98 -14.95
N LEU A 71 7.81 -2.04 -13.88
CA LEU A 71 7.45 -0.87 -13.08
C LEU A 71 8.69 -0.19 -12.49
N PHE A 72 9.58 -0.96 -11.88
CA PHE A 72 10.79 -0.41 -11.28
C PHE A 72 11.78 0.12 -12.32
N ASP A 73 11.98 -0.60 -13.43
CA ASP A 73 12.80 -0.12 -14.55
C ASP A 73 12.26 1.21 -15.09
N ARG A 74 10.94 1.33 -15.23
CA ARG A 74 10.28 2.57 -15.62
C ARG A 74 10.53 3.69 -14.60
N ALA A 75 10.45 3.39 -13.31
CA ALA A 75 10.69 4.38 -12.27
C ALA A 75 12.15 4.85 -12.24
N GLU A 76 13.12 4.03 -12.66
CA GLU A 76 14.51 4.45 -12.77
C GLU A 76 14.80 5.30 -14.00
N THR A 77 14.19 4.97 -15.14
CA THR A 77 14.49 5.59 -16.43
C THR A 77 13.62 6.81 -16.76
N ASP A 78 12.41 6.92 -16.19
CA ASP A 78 11.46 7.99 -16.50
C ASP A 78 11.74 9.26 -15.69
N GLY A 79 12.42 10.20 -16.31
CA GLY A 79 12.81 11.49 -15.72
C GLY A 79 13.99 11.41 -14.74
N GLU A 80 14.40 12.57 -14.27
CA GLU A 80 15.46 12.70 -13.27
C GLU A 80 14.95 12.33 -11.88
N GLY A 81 15.87 11.98 -10.96
CA GLY A 81 15.54 11.74 -9.56
C GLY A 81 15.79 10.32 -9.09
N VAL A 82 15.59 10.12 -7.80
CA VAL A 82 15.92 8.88 -7.10
C VAL A 82 14.66 8.26 -6.51
N LEU A 83 14.44 6.97 -6.74
CA LEU A 83 13.40 6.20 -6.08
C LEU A 83 13.74 6.05 -4.59
N ASP A 84 12.97 6.71 -3.71
CA ASP A 84 13.23 6.77 -2.28
C ASP A 84 12.07 6.21 -1.43
N LEU A 85 10.87 6.06 -2.02
CA LEU A 85 9.69 5.53 -1.34
C LEU A 85 8.95 4.52 -2.22
N VAL A 86 8.63 3.37 -1.63
CA VAL A 86 7.74 2.36 -2.23
C VAL A 86 6.64 2.01 -1.23
N ILE A 87 5.37 2.10 -1.66
CA ILE A 87 4.20 1.72 -0.85
C ILE A 87 3.48 0.57 -1.52
N TYR A 88 3.42 -0.56 -0.84
CA TYR A 88 2.61 -1.71 -1.24
C TYR A 88 1.24 -1.65 -0.56
N ASN A 89 0.22 -1.26 -1.32
CA ASN A 89 -1.16 -1.11 -0.86
C ASN A 89 -2.14 -2.09 -1.54
N ALA A 90 -1.65 -3.01 -2.39
CA ALA A 90 -2.52 -3.95 -3.08
C ALA A 90 -3.15 -4.96 -2.11
N GLY A 91 -4.40 -5.27 -2.36
CA GLY A 91 -5.22 -6.21 -1.60
C GLY A 91 -6.62 -5.67 -1.35
N ASN A 92 -7.55 -6.58 -1.17
CA ASN A 92 -8.93 -6.29 -0.77
C ASN A 92 -9.33 -7.24 0.33
N ALA A 93 -10.21 -6.80 1.22
CA ALA A 93 -10.91 -7.71 2.12
C ALA A 93 -11.63 -8.77 1.27
N ALA A 94 -11.31 -10.03 1.53
CA ALA A 94 -11.89 -11.18 0.86
C ALA A 94 -12.60 -12.01 1.93
N MET A 95 -13.90 -12.19 1.76
CA MET A 95 -14.77 -12.90 2.70
C MET A 95 -15.23 -14.23 2.10
N GLY A 96 -15.30 -15.26 2.92
CA GLY A 96 -15.79 -16.59 2.52
C GLY A 96 -15.73 -17.58 3.66
N GLN A 97 -16.67 -18.51 3.69
CA GLN A 97 -16.67 -19.65 4.65
C GLN A 97 -15.51 -20.58 4.29
N LEU A 98 -14.77 -21.04 5.28
CA LEU A 98 -13.60 -21.90 5.05
C LEU A 98 -13.98 -23.21 4.33
N HIS A 99 -15.07 -23.84 4.72
CA HIS A 99 -15.51 -25.14 4.19
C HIS A 99 -16.04 -25.07 2.75
N ASP A 100 -16.44 -23.87 2.29
CA ASP A 100 -16.92 -23.63 0.92
C ASP A 100 -15.85 -22.93 0.03
N MET A 101 -14.67 -22.68 0.60
CA MET A 101 -13.66 -21.89 -0.09
C MET A 101 -12.87 -22.71 -1.11
N GLU A 102 -12.95 -22.33 -2.37
CA GLU A 102 -12.12 -22.91 -3.41
C GLU A 102 -10.64 -22.59 -3.20
N ALA A 103 -9.77 -23.58 -3.43
CA ALA A 103 -8.33 -23.41 -3.31
C ALA A 103 -7.78 -22.28 -4.21
N SER A 104 -8.33 -22.14 -5.42
CA SER A 104 -7.99 -21.08 -6.36
C SER A 104 -8.32 -19.68 -5.84
N PHE A 105 -9.44 -19.51 -5.12
CA PHE A 105 -9.80 -18.26 -4.47
C PHE A 105 -8.80 -17.92 -3.35
N PHE A 106 -8.48 -18.90 -2.48
CA PHE A 106 -7.47 -18.72 -1.43
C PHE A 106 -6.12 -18.30 -2.04
N GLU A 107 -5.66 -19.04 -3.06
CA GLU A 107 -4.41 -18.76 -3.74
C GLU A 107 -4.40 -17.34 -4.35
N GLN A 108 -5.45 -16.94 -5.04
CA GLN A 108 -5.55 -15.61 -5.64
C GLN A 108 -5.46 -14.50 -4.60
N VAL A 109 -6.15 -14.64 -3.47
CA VAL A 109 -6.11 -13.66 -2.37
C VAL A 109 -4.70 -13.58 -1.78
N TRP A 110 -4.06 -14.75 -1.57
CA TRP A 110 -2.70 -14.82 -1.05
C TRP A 110 -1.67 -14.24 -2.03
N ARG A 111 -1.80 -14.56 -3.32
CA ARG A 111 -0.92 -14.03 -4.37
C ARG A 111 -0.94 -12.49 -4.40
N VAL A 112 -2.12 -11.88 -4.34
CA VAL A 112 -2.24 -10.41 -4.30
C VAL A 112 -1.80 -9.88 -2.93
N GLY A 113 -2.20 -10.48 -1.82
CA GLY A 113 -1.99 -9.92 -0.49
C GLY A 113 -0.58 -10.13 0.07
N CYS A 114 0.12 -11.20 -0.35
CA CYS A 114 1.43 -11.59 0.18
C CYS A 114 2.51 -11.69 -0.91
N LEU A 115 2.32 -12.55 -1.95
CA LEU A 115 3.34 -12.73 -2.98
C LEU A 115 3.66 -11.43 -3.71
N GLY A 116 2.65 -10.64 -4.10
CA GLY A 116 2.88 -9.33 -4.73
C GLY A 116 3.67 -8.39 -3.83
N GLY A 117 3.41 -8.42 -2.50
CA GLY A 117 4.22 -7.69 -1.52
C GLY A 117 5.68 -8.12 -1.49
N PHE A 118 5.93 -9.43 -1.59
CA PHE A 118 7.28 -9.97 -1.71
C PHE A 118 7.97 -9.50 -3.00
N LEU A 119 7.31 -9.60 -4.15
CA LEU A 119 7.88 -9.19 -5.44
C LEU A 119 8.25 -7.70 -5.44
N VAL A 120 7.34 -6.85 -4.99
CA VAL A 120 7.55 -5.39 -4.91
C VAL A 120 8.61 -5.04 -3.86
N GLY A 121 8.57 -5.67 -2.68
CA GLY A 121 9.56 -5.44 -1.62
C GLY A 121 10.97 -5.85 -2.05
N ARG A 122 11.10 -6.99 -2.74
CA ARG A 122 12.37 -7.48 -3.27
C ARG A 122 12.97 -6.50 -4.30
N GLU A 123 12.18 -6.04 -5.26
CA GLU A 123 12.65 -5.07 -6.26
C GLU A 123 12.99 -3.72 -5.63
N ALA A 124 12.20 -3.25 -4.64
CA ALA A 124 12.52 -2.04 -3.90
C ALA A 124 13.89 -2.13 -3.22
N VAL A 125 14.15 -3.24 -2.50
CA VAL A 125 15.44 -3.45 -1.85
C VAL A 125 16.58 -3.53 -2.85
N ARG A 126 16.43 -4.26 -3.95
CA ARG A 126 17.47 -4.37 -5.01
C ARG A 126 17.91 -3.00 -5.53
N ARG A 127 16.96 -2.06 -5.70
CA ARG A 127 17.22 -0.72 -6.24
C ARG A 127 17.72 0.26 -5.18
N MET A 128 17.32 0.10 -3.93
CA MET A 128 17.64 1.02 -2.83
C MET A 128 18.94 0.65 -2.11
N LEU A 129 19.24 -0.64 -1.99
CA LEU A 129 20.37 -1.16 -1.23
C LEU A 129 21.74 -0.61 -1.66
N PRO A 130 22.07 -0.47 -2.96
CA PRO A 130 23.35 0.10 -3.38
C PRO A 130 23.62 1.53 -2.86
N ARG A 131 22.54 2.26 -2.52
CA ARG A 131 22.63 3.62 -1.98
C ARG A 131 22.57 3.67 -0.45
N GLY A 132 22.24 2.54 0.23
CA GLY A 132 22.01 2.48 1.67
C GLY A 132 20.92 3.44 2.14
N ARG A 133 19.90 3.69 1.28
CA ARG A 133 18.81 4.62 1.55
C ARG A 133 17.55 4.25 0.77
N GLY A 134 16.41 4.32 1.46
CA GLY A 134 15.06 4.17 0.89
C GLY A 134 14.07 3.75 1.96
N THR A 135 12.78 3.86 1.62
CA THR A 135 11.67 3.49 2.50
C THR A 135 10.70 2.57 1.77
N VAL A 136 10.33 1.46 2.41
CA VAL A 136 9.33 0.51 1.90
C VAL A 136 8.22 0.37 2.94
N LEU A 137 6.99 0.75 2.59
CA LEU A 137 5.83 0.68 3.48
C LEU A 137 4.81 -0.34 2.95
N PHE A 138 4.36 -1.21 3.84
CA PHE A 138 3.35 -2.22 3.55
C PHE A 138 2.03 -1.87 4.24
N THR A 139 0.93 -1.88 3.48
CA THR A 139 -0.41 -1.70 4.03
C THR A 139 -0.92 -3.01 4.63
N GLY A 140 -0.98 -3.03 5.94
CA GLY A 140 -1.59 -4.09 6.74
C GLY A 140 -3.10 -3.89 6.95
N ALA A 141 -3.66 -4.67 7.83
CA ALA A 141 -5.06 -4.64 8.23
C ALA A 141 -5.23 -5.29 9.61
N THR A 142 -6.42 -5.21 10.22
CA THR A 142 -6.83 -6.08 11.35
C THR A 142 -6.38 -7.54 11.13
N ALA A 143 -6.58 -8.03 9.92
CA ALA A 143 -6.24 -9.37 9.48
C ALA A 143 -4.73 -9.69 9.50
N SER A 144 -3.86 -8.69 9.64
CA SER A 144 -2.42 -8.90 9.87
C SER A 144 -2.11 -9.38 11.28
N LEU A 145 -3.00 -9.08 12.25
CA LEU A 145 -2.82 -9.34 13.68
C LEU A 145 -3.66 -10.52 14.16
N ARG A 146 -4.89 -10.65 13.64
CA ARG A 146 -5.86 -11.67 14.05
C ARG A 146 -6.81 -12.06 12.93
N GLY A 147 -7.11 -13.35 12.83
CA GLY A 147 -8.16 -13.87 11.96
C GLY A 147 -9.53 -13.60 12.57
N LYS A 148 -10.49 -13.15 11.76
CA LYS A 148 -11.91 -13.09 12.10
C LYS A 148 -12.67 -14.20 11.34
N PRO A 149 -13.87 -14.64 11.79
CA PRO A 149 -14.69 -15.54 11.00
C PRO A 149 -14.85 -15.05 9.56
N ASN A 150 -14.83 -15.95 8.60
CA ASN A 150 -14.97 -15.68 7.16
C ASN A 150 -13.83 -14.86 6.50
N THR A 151 -12.73 -14.60 7.19
CA THR A 151 -11.60 -13.84 6.62
C THR A 151 -10.35 -14.68 6.39
N THR A 152 -10.45 -16.01 6.34
CA THR A 152 -9.31 -16.95 6.36
C THR A 152 -8.25 -16.63 5.29
N ALA A 153 -8.63 -16.51 4.03
CA ALA A 153 -7.70 -16.22 2.94
C ALA A 153 -7.04 -14.83 3.11
N PHE A 154 -7.83 -13.83 3.49
CA PHE A 154 -7.34 -12.47 3.71
C PHE A 154 -6.41 -12.39 4.92
N ALA A 155 -6.74 -13.08 6.02
CA ALA A 155 -5.90 -13.13 7.21
C ALA A 155 -4.57 -13.85 6.94
N ALA A 156 -4.58 -14.99 6.24
CA ALA A 156 -3.37 -15.70 5.85
C ALA A 156 -2.45 -14.81 4.98
N ALA A 157 -3.03 -14.07 4.02
CA ALA A 157 -2.29 -13.17 3.16
C ALA A 157 -1.68 -11.98 3.94
N LYS A 158 -2.45 -11.34 4.81
CA LYS A 158 -2.01 -10.14 5.56
C LYS A 158 -1.06 -10.49 6.70
N ALA A 159 -1.22 -11.63 7.37
CA ALA A 159 -0.25 -12.14 8.34
C ALA A 159 1.08 -12.48 7.67
N GLY A 160 1.05 -13.14 6.49
CA GLY A 160 2.24 -13.39 5.69
C GLY A 160 2.96 -12.09 5.27
N LEU A 161 2.22 -11.08 4.83
CA LEU A 161 2.77 -9.77 4.48
C LEU A 161 3.43 -9.08 5.69
N ARG A 162 2.82 -9.16 6.88
CA ARG A 162 3.39 -8.64 8.11
C ARG A 162 4.72 -9.32 8.46
N SER A 163 4.76 -10.65 8.41
CA SER A 163 5.99 -11.43 8.66
C SER A 163 7.09 -11.10 7.65
N LEU A 164 6.73 -10.92 6.37
CA LEU A 164 7.64 -10.45 5.33
C LEU A 164 8.24 -9.08 5.68
N ALA A 165 7.40 -8.11 6.05
CA ALA A 165 7.86 -6.78 6.45
C ALA A 165 8.81 -6.83 7.66
N GLN A 166 8.52 -7.68 8.66
CA GLN A 166 9.38 -7.89 9.82
C GLN A 166 10.75 -8.47 9.44
N SER A 167 10.78 -9.46 8.56
CA SER A 167 12.02 -10.06 8.06
C SER A 167 12.86 -9.03 7.30
N MET A 168 12.21 -8.28 6.41
CA MET A 168 12.88 -7.22 5.63
C MET A 168 13.43 -6.10 6.53
N ALA A 169 12.68 -5.66 7.54
CA ALA A 169 13.14 -4.62 8.46
C ALA A 169 14.41 -5.04 9.22
N ARG A 170 14.47 -6.29 9.67
CA ARG A 170 15.65 -6.83 10.36
C ARG A 170 16.85 -7.00 9.44
N ALA A 171 16.63 -7.48 8.22
CA ALA A 171 17.69 -7.73 7.26
C ALA A 171 18.29 -6.43 6.69
N TYR A 172 17.44 -5.45 6.39
CA TYR A 172 17.84 -4.28 5.60
C TYR A 172 17.84 -2.96 6.39
N GLY A 173 17.22 -2.92 7.56
CA GLY A 173 17.31 -1.77 8.47
C GLY A 173 18.75 -1.36 8.79
N PRO A 174 19.63 -2.29 9.23
CA PRO A 174 21.04 -1.99 9.45
C PRO A 174 21.78 -1.48 8.20
N GLN A 175 21.24 -1.76 7.02
CA GLN A 175 21.79 -1.34 5.73
C GLN A 175 21.17 -0.04 5.19
N GLY A 176 20.38 0.66 6.02
CA GLY A 176 19.83 1.97 5.73
C GLY A 176 18.51 1.98 4.99
N ILE A 177 17.80 0.86 4.91
CA ILE A 177 16.46 0.76 4.31
C ILE A 177 15.39 0.73 5.41
N HIS A 178 14.55 1.75 5.45
CA HIS A 178 13.41 1.80 6.37
C HIS A 178 12.28 0.91 5.85
N VAL A 179 11.87 -0.09 6.62
CA VAL A 179 10.74 -0.96 6.29
C VAL A 179 9.67 -0.83 7.37
N GLY A 180 8.49 -0.32 6.97
CA GLY A 180 7.35 -0.13 7.85
C GLY A 180 6.14 -0.95 7.42
N HIS A 181 5.32 -1.32 8.41
CA HIS A 181 4.04 -2.01 8.25
C HIS A 181 2.94 -1.19 8.94
N VAL A 182 1.93 -0.75 8.17
CA VAL A 182 0.83 0.08 8.67
C VAL A 182 -0.40 -0.80 8.86
N VAL A 183 -0.74 -1.11 10.09
CA VAL A 183 -1.97 -1.83 10.44
C VAL A 183 -3.14 -0.86 10.39
N ILE A 184 -4.07 -1.08 9.46
CA ILE A 184 -5.33 -0.34 9.39
C ILE A 184 -6.40 -1.21 10.05
N ASP A 185 -6.67 -0.92 11.33
CA ASP A 185 -7.62 -1.69 12.12
C ASP A 185 -9.00 -0.99 12.12
N GLY A 186 -9.72 -1.21 11.04
CA GLY A 186 -11.04 -0.64 10.79
C GLY A 186 -11.35 -0.46 9.32
N GLY A 187 -12.57 -0.05 9.02
CA GLY A 187 -12.98 0.30 7.66
C GLY A 187 -12.40 1.64 7.24
N ILE A 188 -11.89 1.73 6.02
CA ILE A 188 -11.34 2.98 5.46
C ILE A 188 -12.48 3.84 4.88
N ALA A 189 -12.51 5.14 5.21
CA ALA A 189 -13.47 6.11 4.69
C ALA A 189 -13.20 6.45 3.21
N GLY A 190 -13.27 5.45 2.33
CA GLY A 190 -13.06 5.57 0.89
C GLY A 190 -14.21 5.00 0.09
N ASP A 191 -14.19 5.22 -1.23
CA ASP A 191 -15.27 4.84 -2.16
C ASP A 191 -15.70 3.36 -2.05
N LYS A 192 -14.79 2.46 -1.76
CA LYS A 192 -15.12 1.03 -1.60
C LYS A 192 -16.13 0.77 -0.46
N ILE A 193 -16.04 1.52 0.62
CA ILE A 193 -16.96 1.42 1.75
C ILE A 193 -18.12 2.40 1.58
N ILE A 194 -17.83 3.67 1.33
CA ILE A 194 -18.86 4.72 1.28
C ILE A 194 -19.87 4.45 0.16
N LYS A 195 -19.40 4.03 -1.03
CA LYS A 195 -20.25 3.75 -2.19
C LYS A 195 -20.59 2.26 -2.34
N GLY A 196 -19.68 1.38 -1.94
CA GLY A 196 -19.83 -0.06 -2.12
C GLY A 196 -20.67 -0.74 -1.03
N ILE A 197 -20.65 -0.22 0.20
CA ILE A 197 -21.38 -0.75 1.36
C ILE A 197 -21.96 0.41 2.20
N PRO A 198 -22.84 1.22 1.62
CA PRO A 198 -23.30 2.47 2.26
C PRO A 198 -23.99 2.24 3.60
N GLN A 199 -24.70 1.11 3.79
CA GLN A 199 -25.34 0.76 5.05
C GLN A 199 -24.30 0.55 6.17
N PHE A 200 -23.16 -0.08 5.85
CA PHE A 200 -22.06 -0.24 6.80
C PHE A 200 -21.46 1.12 7.15
N ALA A 201 -21.19 1.95 6.14
CA ALA A 201 -20.66 3.30 6.37
C ALA A 201 -21.59 4.14 7.27
N GLN A 202 -22.90 4.07 7.03
CA GLN A 202 -23.90 4.77 7.84
C GLN A 202 -23.98 4.23 9.27
N ALA A 203 -23.91 2.89 9.45
CA ALA A 203 -23.92 2.26 10.77
C ALA A 203 -22.69 2.63 11.62
N MET A 204 -21.54 2.83 11.00
CA MET A 204 -20.31 3.28 11.69
C MET A 204 -20.43 4.74 12.18
N GLY A 205 -21.22 5.57 11.50
CA GLY A 205 -21.46 6.97 11.86
C GLY A 205 -20.21 7.85 11.75
N GLU A 206 -20.30 9.03 12.31
CA GLU A 206 -19.20 10.01 12.33
C GLU A 206 -17.97 9.44 13.05
N ASP A 207 -16.80 9.59 12.43
CA ASP A 207 -15.51 9.09 12.91
C ASP A 207 -15.44 7.58 13.23
N GLY A 208 -16.41 6.81 12.74
CA GLY A 208 -16.39 5.34 12.87
C GLY A 208 -15.58 4.61 11.80
N LEU A 209 -15.06 5.33 10.80
CA LEU A 209 -14.14 4.83 9.76
C LEU A 209 -12.80 5.53 9.84
N VAL A 210 -11.72 4.85 9.46
CA VAL A 210 -10.38 5.44 9.40
C VAL A 210 -10.32 6.46 8.26
N SER A 211 -10.00 7.72 8.57
CA SER A 211 -9.99 8.80 7.59
C SER A 211 -8.83 8.67 6.59
N LEU A 212 -9.08 9.00 5.31
CA LEU A 212 -8.03 9.02 4.30
C LEU A 212 -6.93 10.05 4.62
N THR A 213 -7.31 11.19 5.19
CA THR A 213 -6.33 12.22 5.60
C THR A 213 -5.43 11.69 6.70
N GLY A 214 -6.00 11.14 7.78
CA GLY A 214 -5.20 10.56 8.87
C GLY A 214 -4.28 9.44 8.40
N LEU A 215 -4.75 8.60 7.45
CA LEU A 215 -3.91 7.56 6.86
C LEU A 215 -2.75 8.18 6.05
N THR A 216 -3.02 9.12 5.16
CA THR A 216 -1.95 9.73 4.34
C THR A 216 -0.94 10.51 5.18
N ASP A 217 -1.37 11.16 6.28
CA ASP A 217 -0.49 11.81 7.25
C ASP A 217 0.42 10.81 7.95
N ALA A 218 -0.11 9.65 8.34
CA ALA A 218 0.67 8.60 8.97
C ALA A 218 1.74 8.01 8.03
N TYR A 219 1.39 7.75 6.75
CA TYR A 219 2.38 7.29 5.77
C TYR A 219 3.45 8.34 5.50
N TRP A 220 3.07 9.61 5.39
CA TRP A 220 4.01 10.72 5.26
C TRP A 220 4.93 10.86 6.48
N TYR A 221 4.37 10.75 7.68
CA TYR A 221 5.14 10.74 8.92
C TYR A 221 6.18 9.62 8.94
N LEU A 222 5.81 8.38 8.62
CA LEU A 222 6.73 7.24 8.55
C LEU A 222 7.87 7.49 7.55
N TYR A 223 7.55 7.98 6.36
CA TYR A 223 8.55 8.28 5.34
C TYR A 223 9.55 9.35 5.80
N ARG A 224 9.09 10.35 6.55
CA ARG A 224 9.91 11.48 6.99
C ARG A 224 10.75 11.21 8.24
N GLN A 225 10.62 10.06 8.87
CA GLN A 225 11.34 9.74 10.08
C GLN A 225 12.87 9.72 9.88
N PRO A 226 13.64 10.28 10.82
CA PRO A 226 15.09 10.17 10.80
C PRO A 226 15.53 8.73 11.08
N LYS A 227 16.70 8.33 10.57
CA LYS A 227 17.26 6.98 10.77
C LYS A 227 17.39 6.56 12.26
N ALA A 228 17.52 7.54 13.15
CA ALA A 228 17.65 7.28 14.59
C ALA A 228 16.31 6.97 15.29
N ALA A 229 15.16 7.08 14.56
CA ALA A 229 13.83 6.90 15.16
C ALA A 229 12.82 6.33 14.16
N TRP A 230 13.13 5.20 13.56
CA TRP A 230 12.24 4.52 12.63
C TRP A 230 11.17 3.69 13.34
N THR A 231 9.94 3.87 12.94
CA THR A 231 8.80 3.02 13.33
C THR A 231 8.71 1.83 12.36
N HIS A 232 8.77 0.62 12.89
CA HIS A 232 8.55 -0.58 12.08
C HIS A 232 7.07 -0.88 11.88
N GLU A 233 6.26 -0.79 12.94
CA GLU A 233 4.82 -1.07 12.86
C GLU A 233 4.02 0.07 13.49
N LEU A 234 3.00 0.55 12.78
CA LEU A 234 2.09 1.58 13.23
C LEU A 234 0.65 1.07 13.10
N ASP A 235 -0.12 1.16 14.18
CA ASP A 235 -1.52 0.77 14.24
C ASP A 235 -2.42 2.02 14.19
N LEU A 236 -3.35 2.05 13.25
CA LEU A 236 -4.32 3.12 13.06
C LEU A 236 -5.74 2.55 13.07
N ARG A 237 -6.58 3.11 13.94
CA ARG A 237 -7.98 2.71 14.08
C ARG A 237 -8.88 3.89 14.38
N PRO A 238 -10.18 3.83 14.04
CA PRO A 238 -11.14 4.79 14.55
C PRO A 238 -11.32 4.55 16.06
N PHE A 239 -11.63 5.60 16.79
CA PHE A 239 -11.79 5.49 18.25
C PHE A 239 -12.93 4.55 18.70
N LYS A 240 -13.87 4.25 17.80
CA LYS A 240 -14.98 3.31 18.02
C LYS A 240 -14.64 1.85 17.73
N GLU A 241 -13.48 1.55 17.13
CA GLU A 241 -13.10 0.16 16.84
C GLU A 241 -12.74 -0.57 18.13
N SER A 242 -13.36 -1.71 18.36
CA SER A 242 -13.05 -2.56 19.51
C SER A 242 -11.78 -3.37 19.30
N PHE A 243 -11.05 -3.57 20.38
CA PHE A 243 -9.87 -4.44 20.41
C PHE A 243 -10.25 -5.92 20.39
#